data_0aa933104107f50da0d4a9d4ee03904f
#
_entry.id   0aa933104107f50da0d4a9d4ee03904f
#
_cell.length_a   1.000
_cell.length_b   1.000
_cell.length_c   1.000
_cell.angle_alpha   90.00
_cell.angle_beta   90.00
_cell.angle_gamma   90.00
#
_symmetry.space_group_name_H-M   'P 1'
#
loop_
_entity.id
_entity.type
_entity.pdbx_description
1 polymer ?
#
loop_
_entity_poly.entity_id
_entity_poly.type
_entity_poly.pdbx_seq_one_letter_code
_entity_poly.pdbx_strand_id
1 'polypeptide(L)'
;MGTIWFWLVAIMVAMYVLLDGFDLGAGAIHLFVAKTDDERRQVLASIGPVWDGNEVWLLAAGGTLYFAFPALYASAFSGFYLPLMIVLWLLILRGASIEFRNHIKSAVWDPLWDFLFCASSLLLAVFFGAALGNVVRGVPLDASGYFFEPLWTNFQLGDDTGILDWYTILVGVLALLALMMHGGLWVQMKTSGAVNGRAGRLAGRAWWGVVAFTALVTALTFRIQPQVKENFTTWPIGIIFPLLAVAGIAGVIFELRKGDERKAFLASCAYLAGMLTSVVFGVYPMVLPARNPVYSLTVANAKAADYGLKIGLAWWILGIILAAGYFTYVYRSFAGKVVVDKDSHGYGD
;
A
#
# COMPACT_ATOMS: atom_id res chain seq x y z
N MET A 1 -6.62 -13.18 -22.41
CA MET A 1 -7.15 -13.20 -21.02
C MET A 1 -6.08 -12.79 -20.00
N GLY A 2 -4.86 -13.33 -20.05
CA GLY A 2 -3.81 -13.03 -19.06
C GLY A 2 -3.55 -11.55 -18.84
N THR A 3 -3.44 -10.73 -19.88
CA THR A 3 -3.24 -9.27 -19.75
C THR A 3 -4.40 -8.56 -19.00
N ILE A 4 -5.64 -9.00 -19.24
CA ILE A 4 -6.81 -8.47 -18.50
C ILE A 4 -6.65 -8.75 -17.01
N TRP A 5 -6.37 -10.00 -16.64
CA TRP A 5 -6.20 -10.40 -15.25
C TRP A 5 -4.97 -9.75 -14.60
N PHE A 6 -3.90 -9.51 -15.35
CA PHE A 6 -2.75 -8.76 -14.86
C PHE A 6 -3.14 -7.35 -14.38
N TRP A 7 -3.91 -6.62 -15.20
CA TRP A 7 -4.39 -5.30 -14.82
C TRP A 7 -5.43 -5.35 -13.69
N LEU A 8 -6.30 -6.37 -13.66
CA LEU A 8 -7.27 -6.53 -12.58
C LEU A 8 -6.60 -6.76 -11.23
N VAL A 9 -5.61 -7.65 -11.16
CA VAL A 9 -4.80 -7.86 -9.95
C VAL A 9 -4.10 -6.56 -9.55
N ALA A 10 -3.48 -5.87 -10.50
CA ALA A 10 -2.80 -4.61 -10.24
C ALA A 10 -3.73 -3.52 -9.70
N ILE A 11 -4.95 -3.42 -10.25
CA ILE A 11 -5.98 -2.48 -9.76
C ILE A 11 -6.40 -2.86 -8.33
N MET A 12 -6.57 -4.15 -8.01
CA MET A 12 -6.94 -4.58 -6.66
C MET A 12 -5.84 -4.28 -5.64
N VAL A 13 -4.58 -4.50 -6.00
CA VAL A 13 -3.43 -4.11 -5.16
C VAL A 13 -3.39 -2.58 -5.00
N ALA A 14 -3.62 -1.83 -6.07
CA ALA A 14 -3.67 -0.36 -5.98
C ALA A 14 -4.82 0.11 -5.08
N MET A 15 -6.00 -0.51 -5.17
CA MET A 15 -7.13 -0.22 -4.27
C MET A 15 -6.79 -0.51 -2.81
N TYR A 16 -6.10 -1.62 -2.53
CA TYR A 16 -5.59 -1.89 -1.19
C TYR A 16 -4.71 -0.75 -0.69
N VAL A 17 -3.71 -0.34 -1.49
CA VAL A 17 -2.79 0.74 -1.09
C VAL A 17 -3.49 2.10 -0.95
N LEU A 18 -4.54 2.36 -1.72
CA LEU A 18 -5.32 3.60 -1.60
C LEU A 18 -6.24 3.61 -0.37
N LEU A 19 -6.83 2.47 -0.03
CA LEU A 19 -7.83 2.37 1.04
C LEU A 19 -7.18 2.00 2.37
N ASP A 20 -6.53 0.86 2.49
CA ASP A 20 -5.81 0.49 3.72
C ASP A 20 -4.52 1.33 3.92
N GLY A 21 -3.99 1.92 2.85
CA GLY A 21 -2.83 2.80 2.93
C GLY A 21 -3.04 4.04 3.80
N PHE A 22 -4.22 4.64 3.82
CA PHE A 22 -4.47 5.73 4.74
C PHE A 22 -4.67 5.24 6.19
N ASP A 23 -5.14 4.02 6.42
CA ASP A 23 -5.24 3.40 7.75
C ASP A 23 -3.85 3.10 8.30
N LEU A 24 -2.97 2.51 7.47
CA LEU A 24 -1.55 2.32 7.78
C LEU A 24 -0.86 3.67 8.06
N GLY A 25 -1.14 4.66 7.22
CA GLY A 25 -0.60 6.00 7.40
C GLY A 25 -1.09 6.67 8.69
N ALA A 26 -2.37 6.54 9.05
CA ALA A 26 -2.94 7.03 10.30
C ALA A 26 -2.26 6.36 11.51
N GLY A 27 -2.06 5.04 11.44
CA GLY A 27 -1.31 4.30 12.46
C GLY A 27 0.14 4.78 12.58
N ALA A 28 0.84 4.90 11.46
CA ALA A 28 2.23 5.34 11.43
C ALA A 28 2.44 6.73 12.07
N ILE A 29 1.46 7.63 11.94
CA ILE A 29 1.55 8.98 12.52
C ILE A 29 0.87 9.11 13.88
N HIS A 30 0.20 8.07 14.39
CA HIS A 30 -0.65 8.09 15.56
C HIS A 30 -0.01 8.79 16.76
N LEU A 31 1.17 8.34 17.21
CA LEU A 31 1.88 8.91 18.34
C LEU A 31 2.50 10.30 18.07
N PHE A 32 2.66 10.66 16.81
CA PHE A 32 3.22 11.96 16.43
C PHE A 32 2.17 13.06 16.44
N VAL A 33 0.93 12.75 16.06
CA VAL A 33 -0.15 13.75 15.92
C VAL A 33 -1.11 13.78 17.12
N ALA A 34 -1.24 12.67 17.87
CA ALA A 34 -2.11 12.55 19.03
C ALA A 34 -1.29 12.58 20.34
N LYS A 35 -1.56 13.54 21.25
CA LYS A 35 -0.80 13.75 22.48
C LYS A 35 -1.58 13.40 23.75
N THR A 36 -2.90 13.44 23.70
CA THR A 36 -3.81 13.07 24.78
C THR A 36 -4.61 11.81 24.42
N ASP A 37 -5.25 11.21 25.39
CA ASP A 37 -6.11 10.05 25.15
C ASP A 37 -7.26 10.37 24.19
N ASP A 38 -7.96 11.47 24.40
CA ASP A 38 -9.04 11.92 23.51
C ASP A 38 -8.56 12.11 22.06
N GLU A 39 -7.35 12.67 21.87
CA GLU A 39 -6.76 12.82 20.56
C GLU A 39 -6.40 11.48 19.89
N ARG A 40 -5.92 10.50 20.68
CA ARG A 40 -5.65 9.13 20.19
C ARG A 40 -6.94 8.43 19.78
N ARG A 41 -7.99 8.54 20.60
CA ARG A 41 -9.33 8.06 20.24
C ARG A 41 -9.86 8.72 18.97
N GLN A 42 -9.62 10.01 18.77
CA GLN A 42 -10.02 10.73 17.57
C GLN A 42 -9.32 10.20 16.30
N VAL A 43 -8.02 9.85 16.38
CA VAL A 43 -7.30 9.23 15.26
C VAL A 43 -7.88 7.84 14.95
N LEU A 44 -8.09 7.00 15.97
CA LEU A 44 -8.67 5.67 15.79
C LEU A 44 -10.10 5.74 15.24
N ALA A 45 -10.94 6.64 15.74
CA ALA A 45 -12.30 6.84 15.25
C ALA A 45 -12.33 7.31 13.78
N SER A 46 -11.26 7.95 13.29
CA SER A 46 -11.18 8.37 11.88
C SER A 46 -11.08 7.21 10.89
N ILE A 47 -10.59 6.05 11.33
CA ILE A 47 -10.41 4.83 10.53
C ILE A 47 -11.35 3.70 10.96
N GLY A 48 -11.78 3.68 12.22
CA GLY A 48 -12.54 2.60 12.85
C GLY A 48 -13.66 2.01 12.00
N PRO A 49 -14.53 2.82 11.39
CA PRO A 49 -15.65 2.30 10.60
C PRO A 49 -15.27 1.66 9.26
N VAL A 50 -14.01 1.80 8.79
CA VAL A 50 -13.61 1.44 7.43
C VAL A 50 -12.40 0.51 7.33
N TRP A 51 -11.53 0.45 8.35
CA TRP A 51 -10.24 -0.24 8.28
C TRP A 51 -10.36 -1.73 7.94
N ASP A 52 -11.30 -2.46 8.55
CA ASP A 52 -11.51 -3.89 8.29
C ASP A 52 -11.94 -4.13 6.84
N GLY A 53 -12.89 -3.34 6.35
CA GLY A 53 -13.31 -3.38 4.95
C GLY A 53 -12.16 -3.04 3.97
N ASN A 54 -11.29 -2.08 4.33
CA ASN A 54 -10.15 -1.70 3.50
C ASN A 54 -9.10 -2.83 3.44
N GLU A 55 -8.83 -3.52 4.54
CA GLU A 55 -7.90 -4.66 4.60
C GLU A 55 -8.34 -5.84 3.73
N VAL A 56 -9.64 -6.04 3.53
CA VAL A 56 -10.18 -7.10 2.65
C VAL A 56 -9.64 -7.01 1.22
N TRP A 57 -9.26 -5.82 0.73
CA TRP A 57 -8.67 -5.69 -0.61
C TRP A 57 -7.35 -6.46 -0.77
N LEU A 58 -6.58 -6.63 0.31
CA LEU A 58 -5.36 -7.46 0.30
C LEU A 58 -5.71 -8.94 0.06
N LEU A 59 -6.72 -9.44 0.77
CA LEU A 59 -7.19 -10.83 0.61
C LEU A 59 -7.78 -11.04 -0.77
N ALA A 60 -8.58 -10.10 -1.25
CA ALA A 60 -9.19 -10.14 -2.58
C ALA A 60 -8.11 -10.11 -3.69
N ALA A 61 -7.08 -9.28 -3.56
CA ALA A 61 -5.95 -9.25 -4.49
C ALA A 61 -5.17 -10.59 -4.47
N GLY A 62 -4.87 -11.12 -3.28
CA GLY A 62 -4.19 -12.41 -3.11
C GLY A 62 -4.98 -13.58 -3.69
N GLY A 63 -6.30 -13.64 -3.44
CA GLY A 63 -7.19 -14.65 -4.00
C GLY A 63 -7.30 -14.57 -5.53
N THR A 64 -7.38 -13.35 -6.07
CA THR A 64 -7.39 -13.11 -7.51
C THR A 64 -6.06 -13.49 -8.16
N LEU A 65 -4.95 -13.19 -7.49
CA LEU A 65 -3.61 -13.58 -7.93
C LEU A 65 -3.45 -15.11 -7.96
N TYR A 66 -3.90 -15.80 -6.91
CA TYR A 66 -3.93 -17.28 -6.86
C TYR A 66 -4.74 -17.87 -8.01
N PHE A 67 -5.92 -17.32 -8.28
CA PHE A 67 -6.81 -17.77 -9.35
C PHE A 67 -6.22 -17.53 -10.74
N ALA A 68 -5.70 -16.31 -10.98
CA ALA A 68 -5.29 -15.89 -12.32
C ALA A 68 -3.87 -16.33 -12.68
N PHE A 69 -2.96 -16.36 -11.69
CA PHE A 69 -1.53 -16.63 -11.87
C PHE A 69 -1.02 -17.63 -10.81
N PRO A 70 -1.47 -18.89 -10.85
CA PRO A 70 -1.12 -19.88 -9.81
C PRO A 70 0.39 -20.14 -9.70
N ALA A 71 1.15 -20.08 -10.80
CA ALA A 71 2.60 -20.22 -10.77
C ALA A 71 3.27 -19.06 -10.02
N LEU A 72 2.81 -17.81 -10.26
CA LEU A 72 3.28 -16.65 -9.51
C LEU A 72 2.97 -16.77 -8.01
N TYR A 73 1.74 -17.18 -7.68
CA TYR A 73 1.34 -17.37 -6.30
C TYR A 73 2.24 -18.38 -5.59
N ALA A 74 2.44 -19.56 -6.19
CA ALA A 74 3.28 -20.61 -5.62
C ALA A 74 4.72 -20.16 -5.41
N SER A 75 5.35 -19.52 -6.41
CA SER A 75 6.72 -19.02 -6.34
C SER A 75 6.87 -17.92 -5.29
N ALA A 76 5.96 -16.90 -5.30
CA ALA A 76 6.05 -15.77 -4.42
C ALA A 76 5.81 -16.15 -2.95
N PHE A 77 4.80 -16.97 -2.65
CA PHE A 77 4.50 -17.39 -1.28
C PHE A 77 5.55 -18.34 -0.71
N SER A 78 6.20 -19.13 -1.56
CA SER A 78 7.32 -19.96 -1.16
C SER A 78 8.60 -19.13 -0.94
N GLY A 79 8.96 -18.29 -1.91
CA GLY A 79 10.21 -17.53 -1.88
C GLY A 79 10.21 -16.38 -0.86
N PHE A 80 9.06 -15.72 -0.67
CA PHE A 80 8.87 -14.67 0.33
C PHE A 80 8.28 -15.17 1.65
N TYR A 81 8.44 -16.46 1.97
CA TYR A 81 7.81 -17.05 3.16
C TYR A 81 8.09 -16.27 4.44
N LEU A 82 9.35 -15.96 4.74
CA LEU A 82 9.73 -15.25 5.97
C LEU A 82 9.16 -13.82 6.05
N PRO A 83 9.34 -12.96 5.02
CA PRO A 83 8.72 -11.62 5.05
C PRO A 83 7.18 -11.67 5.08
N LEU A 84 6.54 -12.66 4.43
CA LEU A 84 5.10 -12.83 4.54
C LEU A 84 4.64 -13.20 5.95
N MET A 85 5.40 -14.04 6.67
CA MET A 85 5.13 -14.32 8.08
C MET A 85 5.27 -13.07 8.95
N ILE A 86 6.29 -12.24 8.73
CA ILE A 86 6.47 -10.98 9.45
C ILE A 86 5.28 -10.04 9.16
N VAL A 87 4.89 -9.89 7.90
CA VAL A 87 3.73 -9.06 7.50
C VAL A 87 2.46 -9.58 8.17
N LEU A 88 2.21 -10.89 8.18
CA LEU A 88 1.05 -11.49 8.84
C LEU A 88 0.99 -11.13 10.32
N TRP A 89 2.10 -11.28 11.06
CA TRP A 89 2.14 -10.90 12.48
C TRP A 89 1.94 -9.41 12.70
N LEU A 90 2.47 -8.56 11.84
CA LEU A 90 2.27 -7.11 11.93
C LEU A 90 0.81 -6.72 11.64
N LEU A 91 0.13 -7.37 10.68
CA LEU A 91 -1.30 -7.17 10.43
C LEU A 91 -2.14 -7.59 11.63
N ILE A 92 -1.86 -8.75 12.24
CA ILE A 92 -2.52 -9.21 13.47
C ILE A 92 -2.32 -8.20 14.61
N LEU A 93 -1.09 -7.74 14.84
CA LEU A 93 -0.79 -6.75 15.88
C LEU A 93 -1.51 -5.42 15.63
N ARG A 94 -1.58 -4.97 14.36
CA ARG A 94 -2.31 -3.75 13.98
C ARG A 94 -3.80 -3.89 14.28
N GLY A 95 -4.44 -4.94 13.77
CA GLY A 95 -5.88 -5.19 13.96
C GLY A 95 -6.23 -5.35 15.45
N ALA A 96 -5.46 -6.18 16.20
CA ALA A 96 -5.63 -6.32 17.63
C ALA A 96 -5.47 -4.99 18.38
N SER A 97 -4.54 -4.12 17.94
CA SER A 97 -4.34 -2.82 18.59
C SER A 97 -5.53 -1.88 18.40
N ILE A 98 -6.13 -1.87 17.22
CA ILE A 98 -7.33 -1.06 16.94
C ILE A 98 -8.50 -1.54 17.82
N GLU A 99 -8.72 -2.85 17.89
CA GLU A 99 -9.87 -3.43 18.60
C GLU A 99 -9.69 -3.42 20.12
N PHE A 100 -8.52 -3.83 20.65
CA PHE A 100 -8.36 -4.07 22.10
C PHE A 100 -8.06 -2.83 22.92
N ARG A 101 -7.56 -1.76 22.29
CA ARG A 101 -7.20 -0.53 22.99
C ARG A 101 -8.30 0.00 23.91
N ASN A 102 -9.54 -0.05 23.46
CA ASN A 102 -10.66 0.56 24.16
C ASN A 102 -11.37 -0.40 25.16
N HIS A 103 -10.92 -1.67 25.29
CA HIS A 103 -11.59 -2.65 26.14
C HIS A 103 -11.34 -2.46 27.63
N ILE A 104 -10.15 -2.00 27.99
CA ILE A 104 -9.74 -1.85 29.40
C ILE A 104 -9.04 -0.50 29.54
N LYS A 105 -9.54 0.36 30.43
CA LYS A 105 -8.85 1.62 30.77
C LYS A 105 -7.75 1.35 31.81
N SER A 106 -6.50 1.46 31.40
CA SER A 106 -5.33 1.22 32.23
C SER A 106 -4.13 2.05 31.79
N ALA A 107 -3.33 2.51 32.74
CA ALA A 107 -2.10 3.26 32.47
C ALA A 107 -1.03 2.50 31.67
N VAL A 108 -1.15 1.17 31.57
CA VAL A 108 -0.24 0.30 30.81
C VAL A 108 -0.91 -0.17 29.52
N TRP A 109 -2.21 -0.49 29.54
CA TRP A 109 -2.94 -1.06 28.42
C TRP A 109 -3.04 -0.11 27.23
N ASP A 110 -3.55 1.09 27.46
CA ASP A 110 -3.75 2.06 26.38
C ASP A 110 -2.43 2.45 25.68
N PRO A 111 -1.34 2.80 26.42
CA PRO A 111 -0.06 3.13 25.79
C PRO A 111 0.59 1.95 25.05
N LEU A 112 0.39 0.71 25.54
CA LEU A 112 0.90 -0.49 24.85
C LEU A 112 0.26 -0.65 23.48
N TRP A 113 -1.06 -0.59 23.41
CA TRP A 113 -1.77 -0.75 22.13
C TRP A 113 -1.56 0.44 21.20
N ASP A 114 -1.46 1.65 21.72
CA ASP A 114 -1.07 2.83 20.93
C ASP A 114 0.33 2.66 20.30
N PHE A 115 1.29 2.14 21.06
CA PHE A 115 2.63 1.85 20.56
C PHE A 115 2.62 0.73 19.52
N LEU A 116 1.91 -0.37 19.78
CA LEU A 116 1.81 -1.52 18.85
C LEU A 116 1.12 -1.11 17.55
N PHE A 117 0.07 -0.29 17.61
CA PHE A 117 -0.60 0.27 16.43
C PHE A 117 0.35 1.11 15.58
N CYS A 118 1.10 2.01 16.22
CA CYS A 118 2.06 2.85 15.52
C CYS A 118 3.23 2.02 14.95
N ALA A 119 3.84 1.16 15.75
CA ALA A 119 5.00 0.38 15.34
C ALA A 119 4.66 -0.62 14.23
N SER A 120 3.55 -1.36 14.35
CA SER A 120 3.13 -2.31 13.31
C SER A 120 2.80 -1.60 12.00
N SER A 121 2.11 -0.45 12.05
CA SER A 121 1.78 0.33 10.86
C SER A 121 3.03 0.91 10.15
N LEU A 122 4.02 1.41 10.91
CA LEU A 122 5.30 1.85 10.37
C LEU A 122 6.05 0.72 9.66
N LEU A 123 6.15 -0.44 10.33
CA LEU A 123 6.86 -1.59 9.79
C LEU A 123 6.15 -2.16 8.56
N LEU A 124 4.80 -2.27 8.58
CA LEU A 124 4.01 -2.71 7.43
C LEU A 124 4.26 -1.82 6.21
N ALA A 125 4.26 -0.50 6.39
CA ALA A 125 4.54 0.44 5.29
C ALA A 125 5.92 0.19 4.67
N VAL A 126 6.95 -0.03 5.49
CA VAL A 126 8.32 -0.34 5.02
C VAL A 126 8.37 -1.70 4.33
N PHE A 127 7.78 -2.75 4.93
CA PHE A 127 7.81 -4.09 4.36
C PHE A 127 7.04 -4.20 3.03
N PHE A 128 5.89 -3.55 2.90
CA PHE A 128 5.15 -3.50 1.63
C PHE A 128 5.93 -2.74 0.55
N GLY A 129 6.59 -1.64 0.91
CA GLY A 129 7.46 -0.95 -0.01
C GLY A 129 8.67 -1.79 -0.42
N ALA A 130 9.32 -2.47 0.54
CA ALA A 130 10.43 -3.38 0.25
C ALA A 130 9.97 -4.57 -0.62
N ALA A 131 8.78 -5.13 -0.39
CA ALA A 131 8.21 -6.18 -1.23
C ALA A 131 8.03 -5.70 -2.68
N LEU A 132 7.47 -4.50 -2.88
CA LEU A 132 7.37 -3.89 -4.21
C LEU A 132 8.75 -3.69 -4.84
N GLY A 133 9.75 -3.23 -4.07
CA GLY A 133 11.14 -3.10 -4.51
C GLY A 133 11.73 -4.42 -4.99
N ASN A 134 11.48 -5.53 -4.27
CA ASN A 134 11.91 -6.87 -4.66
C ASN A 134 11.28 -7.32 -5.98
N VAL A 135 9.98 -7.11 -6.15
CA VAL A 135 9.28 -7.43 -7.41
C VAL A 135 9.88 -6.62 -8.57
N VAL A 136 10.13 -5.33 -8.40
CA VAL A 136 10.69 -4.47 -9.46
C VAL A 136 12.13 -4.86 -9.79
N ARG A 137 12.97 -5.08 -8.76
CA ARG A 137 14.37 -5.47 -8.92
C ARG A 137 14.53 -6.83 -9.60
N GLY A 138 13.58 -7.74 -9.34
CA GLY A 138 13.64 -9.14 -9.73
C GLY A 138 14.25 -10.03 -8.64
N VAL A 139 13.74 -11.25 -8.58
CA VAL A 139 14.10 -12.30 -7.58
C VAL A 139 14.96 -13.39 -8.21
N PRO A 140 15.72 -14.18 -7.44
CA PRO A 140 16.59 -15.24 -7.95
C PRO A 140 15.81 -16.52 -8.31
N LEU A 141 14.79 -16.40 -9.19
CA LEU A 141 14.04 -17.55 -9.71
C LEU A 141 14.97 -18.51 -10.44
N ASP A 142 14.80 -19.81 -10.19
CA ASP A 142 15.43 -20.89 -10.93
C ASP A 142 14.52 -21.46 -12.04
N ALA A 143 15.00 -22.46 -12.74
CA ALA A 143 14.26 -23.11 -13.83
C ALA A 143 12.98 -23.83 -13.37
N SER A 144 12.84 -24.16 -12.08
CA SER A 144 11.65 -24.77 -11.50
C SER A 144 10.59 -23.74 -11.06
N GLY A 145 10.92 -22.45 -11.11
CA GLY A 145 10.08 -21.37 -10.59
C GLY A 145 10.20 -21.19 -9.07
N TYR A 146 11.19 -21.81 -8.44
CA TYR A 146 11.47 -21.65 -7.02
C TYR A 146 12.55 -20.59 -6.82
N PHE A 147 12.50 -19.90 -5.70
CA PHE A 147 13.59 -19.06 -5.19
C PHE A 147 13.55 -19.02 -3.66
N PHE A 148 14.67 -18.62 -3.09
CA PHE A 148 14.80 -18.33 -1.68
C PHE A 148 15.68 -17.08 -1.53
N GLU A 149 15.25 -16.13 -0.72
CA GLU A 149 16.07 -15.00 -0.31
C GLU A 149 16.02 -14.87 1.22
N PRO A 150 17.19 -14.80 1.89
CA PRO A 150 17.24 -14.48 3.32
C PRO A 150 16.76 -13.05 3.55
N LEU A 151 16.34 -12.74 4.77
CA LEU A 151 15.82 -11.39 5.09
C LEU A 151 16.86 -10.29 4.80
N TRP A 152 18.10 -10.56 5.15
CA TRP A 152 19.26 -9.70 4.81
C TRP A 152 20.52 -10.53 4.65
N THR A 153 21.48 -9.98 3.91
CA THR A 153 22.84 -10.50 3.75
C THR A 153 23.85 -9.37 3.97
N ASN A 154 24.34 -8.77 2.90
CA ASN A 154 25.32 -7.69 2.89
C ASN A 154 24.73 -6.33 2.48
N PHE A 155 23.40 -6.23 2.32
CA PHE A 155 22.66 -5.06 1.83
C PHE A 155 23.06 -4.56 0.43
N GLN A 156 23.80 -5.36 -0.34
CA GLN A 156 24.21 -5.05 -1.70
C GLN A 156 23.31 -5.74 -2.72
N LEU A 157 23.28 -5.19 -3.94
CA LEU A 157 22.71 -5.88 -5.11
C LEU A 157 23.76 -6.82 -5.69
N GLY A 158 23.39 -8.06 -6.00
CA GLY A 158 24.31 -9.06 -6.54
C GLY A 158 23.79 -10.48 -6.34
N ASP A 159 24.69 -11.45 -6.36
CA ASP A 159 24.32 -12.87 -6.25
C ASP A 159 23.78 -13.24 -4.86
N ASP A 160 24.34 -12.66 -3.81
CA ASP A 160 23.94 -12.85 -2.41
C ASP A 160 22.98 -11.78 -1.89
N THR A 161 22.05 -11.30 -2.72
CA THR A 161 21.08 -10.28 -2.31
C THR A 161 20.03 -10.87 -1.39
N GLY A 162 19.73 -10.17 -0.28
CA GLY A 162 18.59 -10.47 0.59
C GLY A 162 17.34 -9.70 0.21
N ILE A 163 16.24 -9.99 0.89
CA ILE A 163 14.96 -9.24 0.79
C ILE A 163 15.18 -7.75 1.07
N LEU A 164 15.99 -7.43 2.09
CA LEU A 164 16.39 -6.08 2.46
C LEU A 164 17.79 -5.79 1.91
N ASP A 165 17.86 -5.08 0.82
CA ASP A 165 19.03 -4.43 0.25
C ASP A 165 18.84 -2.91 0.23
N TRP A 166 19.89 -2.16 -0.16
CA TRP A 166 19.82 -0.71 -0.15
C TRP A 166 18.70 -0.14 -1.05
N TYR A 167 18.38 -0.79 -2.18
CA TYR A 167 17.32 -0.33 -3.08
C TYR A 167 15.93 -0.62 -2.49
N THR A 168 15.68 -1.84 -2.02
CA THR A 168 14.40 -2.22 -1.42
C THR A 168 14.11 -1.44 -0.14
N ILE A 169 15.15 -1.11 0.64
CA ILE A 169 15.04 -0.21 1.80
C ILE A 169 14.63 1.20 1.36
N LEU A 170 15.23 1.76 0.30
CA LEU A 170 14.85 3.08 -0.22
C LEU A 170 13.39 3.10 -0.72
N VAL A 171 12.93 2.02 -1.39
CA VAL A 171 11.52 1.86 -1.77
C VAL A 171 10.63 1.77 -0.53
N GLY A 172 11.05 1.03 0.50
CA GLY A 172 10.36 0.95 1.79
C GLY A 172 10.21 2.31 2.48
N VAL A 173 11.27 3.12 2.49
CA VAL A 173 11.25 4.48 3.04
C VAL A 173 10.32 5.39 2.22
N LEU A 174 10.35 5.29 0.89
CA LEU A 174 9.42 6.02 0.02
C LEU A 174 7.98 5.64 0.34
N ALA A 175 7.68 4.34 0.46
CA ALA A 175 6.34 3.87 0.81
C ALA A 175 5.89 4.38 2.18
N LEU A 176 6.75 4.33 3.20
CA LEU A 176 6.47 4.88 4.52
C LEU A 176 6.12 6.37 4.46
N LEU A 177 6.94 7.18 3.78
CA LEU A 177 6.70 8.62 3.65
C LEU A 177 5.42 8.91 2.88
N ALA A 178 5.14 8.15 1.82
CA ALA A 178 3.93 8.28 1.01
C ALA A 178 2.68 7.94 1.83
N LEU A 179 2.70 6.85 2.60
CA LEU A 179 1.58 6.47 3.45
C LEU A 179 1.41 7.41 4.65
N MET A 180 2.50 7.89 5.26
CA MET A 180 2.41 8.95 6.30
C MET A 180 1.79 10.24 5.76
N MET A 181 2.12 10.65 4.53
CA MET A 181 1.48 11.77 3.87
C MET A 181 0.00 11.49 3.63
N HIS A 182 -0.33 10.35 3.06
CA HIS A 182 -1.68 9.93 2.69
C HIS A 182 -2.59 9.79 3.91
N GLY A 183 -2.15 9.06 4.95
CA GLY A 183 -2.88 8.94 6.21
C GLY A 183 -2.96 10.25 6.98
N GLY A 184 -1.91 11.09 6.92
CA GLY A 184 -1.94 12.44 7.50
C GLY A 184 -3.02 13.32 6.88
N LEU A 185 -3.21 13.26 5.56
CA LEU A 185 -4.28 13.97 4.84
C LEU A 185 -5.66 13.40 5.16
N TRP A 186 -5.78 12.08 5.33
CA TRP A 186 -7.01 11.44 5.79
C TRP A 186 -7.39 11.90 7.19
N VAL A 187 -6.46 11.76 8.15
CA VAL A 187 -6.68 12.20 9.54
C VAL A 187 -7.02 13.68 9.60
N GLN A 188 -6.35 14.54 8.82
CA GLN A 188 -6.70 15.95 8.71
C GLN A 188 -8.14 16.15 8.25
N MET A 189 -8.55 15.48 7.17
CA MET A 189 -9.90 15.58 6.61
C MET A 189 -10.98 15.10 7.59
N LYS A 190 -10.67 14.07 8.40
CA LYS A 190 -11.62 13.40 9.30
C LYS A 190 -11.66 13.95 10.71
N THR A 191 -10.70 14.77 11.12
CA THR A 191 -10.59 15.28 12.50
C THR A 191 -10.70 16.78 12.57
N SER A 192 -10.77 17.32 13.80
CA SER A 192 -10.82 18.75 14.07
C SER A 192 -9.79 19.14 15.15
N GLY A 193 -9.63 20.45 15.39
CA GLY A 193 -8.79 20.98 16.45
C GLY A 193 -7.29 20.70 16.28
N ALA A 194 -6.62 20.30 17.36
CA ALA A 194 -5.17 20.18 17.39
C ALA A 194 -4.63 19.01 16.58
N VAL A 195 -5.36 17.88 16.52
CA VAL A 195 -5.03 16.70 15.71
C VAL A 195 -5.02 17.05 14.23
N ASN A 196 -6.09 17.68 13.74
CA ASN A 196 -6.21 18.17 12.38
C ASN A 196 -4.99 19.01 11.96
N GLY A 197 -4.67 20.03 12.76
CA GLY A 197 -3.54 20.93 12.45
C GLY A 197 -2.17 20.22 12.48
N ARG A 198 -1.96 19.25 13.39
CA ARG A 198 -0.70 18.48 13.44
C ARG A 198 -0.60 17.49 12.28
N ALA A 199 -1.69 16.82 11.94
CA ALA A 199 -1.75 15.87 10.82
C ALA A 199 -1.45 16.57 9.49
N GLY A 200 -2.07 17.72 9.21
CA GLY A 200 -1.79 18.51 8.01
C GLY A 200 -0.34 19.01 7.92
N ARG A 201 0.24 19.49 9.04
CA ARG A 201 1.66 19.88 9.06
C ARG A 201 2.59 18.71 8.84
N LEU A 202 2.30 17.53 9.39
CA LEU A 202 3.09 16.33 9.18
C LEU A 202 2.99 15.87 7.72
N ALA A 203 1.80 15.83 7.14
CA ALA A 203 1.60 15.52 5.72
C ALA A 203 2.37 16.47 4.81
N GLY A 204 2.34 17.77 5.09
CA GLY A 204 3.12 18.76 4.35
C GLY A 204 4.64 18.60 4.48
N ARG A 205 5.14 18.11 5.62
CA ARG A 205 6.57 17.78 5.79
C ARG A 205 6.94 16.49 5.07
N ALA A 206 6.10 15.43 5.20
CA ALA A 206 6.30 14.17 4.50
C ALA A 206 6.29 14.36 2.97
N TRP A 207 5.51 15.30 2.46
CA TRP A 207 5.45 15.64 1.04
C TRP A 207 6.84 15.92 0.44
N TRP A 208 7.70 16.68 1.13
CA TRP A 208 9.06 16.94 0.66
C TRP A 208 9.89 15.67 0.55
N GLY A 209 9.78 14.77 1.53
CA GLY A 209 10.41 13.46 1.49
C GLY A 209 9.87 12.61 0.34
N VAL A 210 8.55 12.60 0.14
CA VAL A 210 7.92 11.87 -0.98
C VAL A 210 8.45 12.37 -2.32
N VAL A 211 8.53 13.68 -2.55
CA VAL A 211 9.07 14.24 -3.80
C VAL A 211 10.52 13.82 -4.03
N ALA A 212 11.37 13.99 -3.00
CA ALA A 212 12.80 13.66 -3.10
C ALA A 212 13.02 12.17 -3.35
N PHE A 213 12.37 11.30 -2.56
CA PHE A 213 12.52 9.85 -2.71
C PHE A 213 11.86 9.31 -3.97
N THR A 214 10.74 9.88 -4.45
CA THR A 214 10.14 9.51 -5.73
C THR A 214 11.12 9.76 -6.87
N ALA A 215 11.73 10.94 -6.92
CA ALA A 215 12.73 11.25 -7.95
C ALA A 215 13.95 10.33 -7.87
N LEU A 216 14.48 10.11 -6.66
CA LEU A 216 15.63 9.24 -6.43
C LEU A 216 15.34 7.79 -6.82
N VAL A 217 14.27 7.19 -6.28
CA VAL A 217 13.91 5.79 -6.51
C VAL A 217 13.57 5.57 -7.98
N THR A 218 12.87 6.50 -8.65
CA THR A 218 12.58 6.39 -10.08
C THR A 218 13.87 6.37 -10.91
N ALA A 219 14.83 7.27 -10.62
CA ALA A 219 16.11 7.30 -11.32
C ALA A 219 16.92 6.01 -11.13
N LEU A 220 16.92 5.45 -9.90
CA LEU A 220 17.56 4.19 -9.58
C LEU A 220 16.86 3.00 -10.25
N THR A 221 15.52 2.99 -10.27
CA THR A 221 14.73 1.94 -10.93
C THR A 221 15.07 1.79 -12.40
N PHE A 222 15.24 2.90 -13.12
CA PHE A 222 15.64 2.85 -14.54
C PHE A 222 17.04 2.25 -14.78
N ARG A 223 17.91 2.24 -13.76
CA ARG A 223 19.22 1.58 -13.83
C ARG A 223 19.17 0.12 -13.43
N ILE A 224 18.34 -0.21 -12.44
CA ILE A 224 18.24 -1.55 -11.86
C ILE A 224 17.37 -2.46 -12.74
N GLN A 225 16.28 -1.90 -13.30
CA GLN A 225 15.34 -2.62 -14.17
C GLN A 225 15.18 -1.89 -15.50
N PRO A 226 16.05 -2.14 -16.49
CA PRO A 226 16.01 -1.48 -17.80
C PRO A 226 14.69 -1.66 -18.56
N GLN A 227 14.00 -2.80 -18.34
CA GLN A 227 12.70 -3.12 -18.92
C GLN A 227 11.67 -2.02 -18.63
N VAL A 228 11.73 -1.40 -17.46
CA VAL A 228 10.83 -0.30 -17.09
C VAL A 228 10.96 0.86 -18.09
N LYS A 229 12.19 1.27 -18.41
CA LYS A 229 12.45 2.33 -19.39
C LYS A 229 12.03 1.91 -20.77
N GLU A 230 12.32 0.68 -21.17
CA GLU A 230 11.99 0.14 -22.49
C GLU A 230 10.50 0.15 -22.76
N ASN A 231 9.67 -0.24 -21.78
CA ASN A 231 8.22 -0.23 -21.93
C ASN A 231 7.65 1.17 -22.18
N PHE A 232 8.16 2.20 -21.47
CA PHE A 232 7.72 3.58 -21.71
C PHE A 232 8.18 4.14 -23.06
N THR A 233 9.31 3.67 -23.59
CA THR A 233 9.78 4.08 -24.94
C THR A 233 9.03 3.35 -26.03
N THR A 234 8.73 2.07 -25.85
CA THR A 234 8.00 1.24 -26.83
C THR A 234 6.52 1.60 -26.88
N TRP A 235 5.92 1.91 -25.74
CA TRP A 235 4.52 2.23 -25.59
C TRP A 235 4.32 3.61 -24.93
N PRO A 236 4.48 4.71 -25.66
CA PRO A 236 4.46 6.07 -25.10
C PRO A 236 3.16 6.45 -24.39
N ILE A 237 2.05 5.77 -24.70
CA ILE A 237 0.76 5.96 -24.00
C ILE A 237 0.89 5.73 -22.49
N GLY A 238 1.85 4.89 -22.06
CA GLY A 238 2.12 4.61 -20.65
C GLY A 238 2.55 5.85 -19.86
N ILE A 239 3.01 6.92 -20.51
CA ILE A 239 3.39 8.18 -19.82
C ILE A 239 2.23 8.80 -19.03
N ILE A 240 0.99 8.44 -19.34
CA ILE A 240 -0.19 8.91 -18.60
C ILE A 240 -0.11 8.55 -17.11
N PHE A 241 0.49 7.40 -16.75
CA PHE A 241 0.60 6.95 -15.37
C PHE A 241 1.57 7.80 -14.53
N PRO A 242 2.84 8.03 -14.96
CA PRO A 242 3.71 8.94 -14.22
C PRO A 242 3.21 10.40 -14.30
N LEU A 243 2.51 10.83 -15.34
CA LEU A 243 1.88 12.15 -15.37
C LEU A 243 0.78 12.26 -14.30
N LEU A 244 -0.01 11.22 -14.07
CA LEU A 244 -1.00 11.17 -12.98
C LEU A 244 -0.30 11.28 -11.63
N ALA A 245 0.83 10.60 -11.42
CA ALA A 245 1.60 10.70 -10.18
C ALA A 245 2.13 12.12 -9.97
N VAL A 246 2.70 12.74 -10.99
CA VAL A 246 3.21 14.12 -10.93
C VAL A 246 2.07 15.11 -10.65
N ALA A 247 0.95 14.99 -11.33
CA ALA A 247 -0.24 15.82 -11.11
C ALA A 247 -0.78 15.62 -9.66
N GLY A 248 -0.80 14.37 -9.18
CA GLY A 248 -1.22 14.04 -7.83
C GLY A 248 -0.33 14.70 -6.78
N ILE A 249 0.99 14.52 -6.85
CA ILE A 249 1.92 15.08 -5.86
C ILE A 249 1.92 16.62 -5.89
N ALA A 250 1.82 17.24 -7.07
CA ALA A 250 1.67 18.68 -7.20
C ALA A 250 0.32 19.17 -6.64
N GLY A 251 -0.75 18.41 -6.88
CA GLY A 251 -2.09 18.67 -6.35
C GLY A 251 -2.13 18.68 -4.83
N VAL A 252 -1.42 17.75 -4.16
CA VAL A 252 -1.36 17.70 -2.69
C VAL A 252 -0.91 19.03 -2.11
N ILE A 253 0.23 19.57 -2.54
CA ILE A 253 0.77 20.81 -1.95
C ILE A 253 -0.08 22.03 -2.32
N PHE A 254 -0.65 22.01 -3.54
CA PHE A 254 -1.52 23.10 -3.99
C PHE A 254 -2.80 23.20 -3.18
N GLU A 255 -3.49 22.08 -2.95
CA GLU A 255 -4.74 22.04 -2.20
C GLU A 255 -4.51 22.20 -0.69
N LEU A 256 -3.39 21.69 -0.14
CA LEU A 256 -3.01 21.96 1.25
C LEU A 256 -2.82 23.46 1.50
N ARG A 257 -2.20 24.19 0.56
CA ARG A 257 -2.03 25.65 0.68
C ARG A 257 -3.36 26.43 0.59
N LYS A 258 -4.34 25.87 -0.14
CA LYS A 258 -5.69 26.42 -0.21
C LYS A 258 -6.56 26.09 1.00
N GLY A 259 -6.16 25.10 1.80
CA GLY A 259 -6.94 24.59 2.93
C GLY A 259 -8.07 23.63 2.51
N ASP A 260 -8.05 23.09 1.28
CA ASP A 260 -9.03 22.10 0.82
C ASP A 260 -8.54 20.67 1.17
N GLU A 261 -8.91 20.24 2.39
CA GLU A 261 -8.49 18.95 2.96
C GLU A 261 -8.91 17.76 2.08
N ARG A 262 -10.13 17.80 1.52
CA ARG A 262 -10.68 16.72 0.70
C ARG A 262 -9.92 16.58 -0.63
N LYS A 263 -9.68 17.71 -1.31
CA LYS A 263 -8.95 17.65 -2.58
C LYS A 263 -7.49 17.29 -2.38
N ALA A 264 -6.86 17.72 -1.28
CA ALA A 264 -5.51 17.31 -0.94
C ALA A 264 -5.43 15.79 -0.74
N PHE A 265 -6.39 15.17 -0.03
CA PHE A 265 -6.48 13.71 0.10
C PHE A 265 -6.69 13.02 -1.26
N LEU A 266 -7.63 13.48 -2.08
CA LEU A 266 -7.86 12.91 -3.41
C LEU A 266 -6.64 13.05 -4.34
N ALA A 267 -5.90 14.14 -4.23
CA ALA A 267 -4.63 14.32 -4.94
C ALA A 267 -3.57 13.28 -4.51
N SER A 268 -3.52 12.93 -3.21
CA SER A 268 -2.64 11.84 -2.74
C SER A 268 -3.09 10.47 -3.25
N CYS A 269 -4.39 10.21 -3.40
CA CYS A 269 -4.89 9.02 -4.07
C CYS A 269 -4.41 8.95 -5.53
N ALA A 270 -4.48 10.08 -6.27
CA ALA A 270 -3.98 10.15 -7.65
C ALA A 270 -2.47 9.90 -7.74
N TYR A 271 -1.68 10.43 -6.79
CA TYR A 271 -0.25 10.14 -6.69
C TYR A 271 0.02 8.64 -6.52
N LEU A 272 -0.59 8.00 -5.52
CA LEU A 272 -0.40 6.57 -5.26
C LEU A 272 -0.85 5.70 -6.43
N ALA A 273 -2.04 5.98 -7.00
CA ALA A 273 -2.53 5.28 -8.18
C ALA A 273 -1.57 5.42 -9.37
N GLY A 274 -1.09 6.64 -9.64
CA GLY A 274 -0.15 6.91 -10.71
C GLY A 274 1.19 6.21 -10.52
N MET A 275 1.73 6.19 -9.29
CA MET A 275 2.99 5.49 -8.97
C MET A 275 2.86 3.98 -9.15
N LEU A 276 1.83 3.37 -8.58
CA LEU A 276 1.63 1.91 -8.67
C LEU A 276 1.37 1.46 -10.10
N THR A 277 0.51 2.15 -10.84
CA THR A 277 0.24 1.82 -12.25
C THR A 277 1.45 2.07 -13.14
N SER A 278 2.30 3.05 -12.84
CA SER A 278 3.58 3.26 -13.53
C SER A 278 4.53 2.06 -13.36
N VAL A 279 4.65 1.55 -12.13
CA VAL A 279 5.47 0.37 -11.85
C VAL A 279 4.93 -0.86 -12.57
N VAL A 280 3.63 -1.10 -12.47
CA VAL A 280 2.95 -2.24 -13.12
C VAL A 280 3.14 -2.19 -14.64
N PHE A 281 2.94 -1.02 -15.24
CA PHE A 281 3.17 -0.83 -16.69
C PHE A 281 4.64 -1.05 -17.04
N GLY A 282 5.55 -0.54 -16.21
CA GLY A 282 6.99 -0.64 -16.45
C GLY A 282 7.52 -2.08 -16.42
N VAL A 283 6.97 -2.95 -15.59
CA VAL A 283 7.42 -4.36 -15.53
C VAL A 283 6.67 -5.30 -16.48
N TYR A 284 5.56 -4.87 -17.08
CA TYR A 284 4.82 -5.69 -18.05
C TYR A 284 5.74 -6.19 -19.18
N PRO A 285 5.63 -7.43 -19.70
CA PRO A 285 4.64 -8.47 -19.35
C PRO A 285 5.04 -9.39 -18.21
N MET A 286 6.09 -9.04 -17.45
CA MET A 286 6.54 -9.87 -16.32
C MET A 286 5.59 -9.68 -15.13
N VAL A 287 5.13 -10.80 -14.57
CA VAL A 287 4.36 -10.84 -13.33
C VAL A 287 5.28 -11.04 -12.12
N LEU A 288 6.44 -11.66 -12.34
CA LEU A 288 7.56 -11.73 -11.39
C LEU A 288 8.87 -11.74 -12.18
N PRO A 289 9.54 -10.59 -12.28
CA PRO A 289 10.87 -10.52 -12.89
C PRO A 289 11.86 -11.41 -12.16
N ALA A 290 12.67 -12.14 -12.91
CA ALA A 290 13.81 -12.87 -12.38
C ALA A 290 15.11 -12.12 -12.66
N ARG A 291 16.14 -12.33 -11.82
CA ARG A 291 17.51 -11.80 -12.07
C ARG A 291 18.06 -12.35 -13.39
N ASN A 292 17.85 -13.64 -13.66
CA ASN A 292 18.05 -14.21 -15.00
C ASN A 292 16.73 -14.07 -15.77
N PRO A 293 16.66 -13.20 -16.78
CA PRO A 293 15.40 -12.92 -17.50
C PRO A 293 14.73 -14.17 -18.10
N VAL A 294 15.50 -15.21 -18.42
CA VAL A 294 14.99 -16.49 -18.97
C VAL A 294 14.00 -17.16 -18.03
N TYR A 295 14.15 -16.99 -16.71
CA TYR A 295 13.30 -17.61 -15.70
C TYR A 295 12.16 -16.73 -15.23
N SER A 296 12.00 -15.52 -15.79
CA SER A 296 10.95 -14.60 -15.41
C SER A 296 9.56 -15.20 -15.62
N LEU A 297 8.69 -15.04 -14.63
CA LEU A 297 7.28 -15.35 -14.80
C LEU A 297 6.60 -14.20 -15.53
N THR A 298 5.93 -14.54 -16.61
CA THR A 298 5.23 -13.60 -17.48
C THR A 298 3.73 -13.87 -17.49
N VAL A 299 2.96 -12.92 -17.97
CA VAL A 299 1.52 -13.10 -18.23
C VAL A 299 1.24 -14.36 -19.07
N ALA A 300 2.15 -14.75 -19.97
CA ALA A 300 1.95 -15.87 -20.86
C ALA A 300 2.18 -17.23 -20.18
N ASN A 301 3.28 -17.36 -19.40
CA ASN A 301 3.70 -18.65 -18.82
C ASN A 301 3.17 -18.89 -17.39
N ALA A 302 2.69 -17.84 -16.69
CA ALA A 302 2.19 -17.96 -15.32
C ALA A 302 0.66 -18.01 -15.19
N LYS A 303 -0.09 -17.67 -16.26
CA LYS A 303 -1.55 -17.61 -16.22
C LYS A 303 -2.20 -18.99 -16.11
N ALA A 304 -3.38 -19.04 -15.48
CA ALA A 304 -4.27 -20.19 -15.50
C ALA A 304 -4.88 -20.41 -16.91
N ALA A 305 -5.59 -21.54 -17.08
CA ALA A 305 -6.24 -21.89 -18.34
C ALA A 305 -7.29 -20.84 -18.75
N ASP A 306 -7.34 -20.49 -20.05
CA ASP A 306 -8.19 -19.41 -20.57
C ASP A 306 -9.68 -19.66 -20.34
N TYR A 307 -10.15 -20.90 -20.29
CA TYR A 307 -11.55 -21.23 -19.99
C TYR A 307 -11.92 -20.74 -18.57
N GLY A 308 -11.13 -21.15 -17.57
CA GLY A 308 -11.35 -20.74 -16.18
C GLY A 308 -11.31 -19.20 -16.03
N LEU A 309 -10.32 -18.55 -16.69
CA LEU A 309 -10.18 -17.10 -16.66
C LEU A 309 -11.39 -16.37 -17.26
N LYS A 310 -12.02 -16.92 -18.32
CA LYS A 310 -13.24 -16.32 -18.90
C LYS A 310 -14.44 -16.42 -17.95
N ILE A 311 -14.65 -17.59 -17.36
CA ILE A 311 -15.74 -17.80 -16.39
C ILE A 311 -15.52 -16.93 -15.14
N GLY A 312 -14.29 -16.93 -14.62
CA GLY A 312 -13.92 -16.11 -13.46
C GLY A 312 -14.12 -14.61 -13.70
N LEU A 313 -13.88 -14.10 -14.92
CA LEU A 313 -14.10 -12.70 -15.25
C LEU A 313 -15.59 -12.29 -15.11
N ALA A 314 -16.52 -13.15 -15.51
CA ALA A 314 -17.94 -12.89 -15.34
C ALA A 314 -18.34 -12.76 -13.86
N TRP A 315 -17.83 -13.65 -13.01
CA TRP A 315 -18.04 -13.58 -11.55
C TRP A 315 -17.31 -12.38 -10.92
N TRP A 316 -16.11 -12.07 -11.38
CA TRP A 316 -15.34 -10.92 -10.89
C TRP A 316 -16.07 -9.59 -11.15
N ILE A 317 -16.67 -9.43 -12.36
CA ILE A 317 -17.43 -8.22 -12.70
C ILE A 317 -18.62 -8.06 -11.76
N LEU A 318 -19.36 -9.14 -11.48
CA LEU A 318 -20.47 -9.09 -10.53
C LEU A 318 -19.97 -8.73 -9.12
N GLY A 319 -18.89 -9.36 -8.67
CA GLY A 319 -18.30 -9.12 -7.36
C GLY A 319 -17.82 -7.68 -7.18
N ILE A 320 -17.13 -7.10 -8.17
CA ILE A 320 -16.62 -5.72 -8.07
C ILE A 320 -17.76 -4.67 -8.06
N ILE A 321 -18.86 -4.94 -8.76
CA ILE A 321 -20.05 -4.06 -8.71
C ILE A 321 -20.64 -4.05 -7.30
N LEU A 322 -20.79 -5.24 -6.69
CA LEU A 322 -21.29 -5.35 -5.31
C LEU A 322 -20.32 -4.68 -4.30
N ALA A 323 -19.01 -4.90 -4.45
CA ALA A 323 -18.00 -4.25 -3.62
C ALA A 323 -18.05 -2.72 -3.77
N ALA A 324 -18.13 -2.20 -5.00
CA ALA A 324 -18.23 -0.76 -5.24
C ALA A 324 -19.51 -0.16 -4.60
N GLY A 325 -20.63 -0.87 -4.66
CA GLY A 325 -21.87 -0.50 -3.97
C GLY A 325 -21.70 -0.44 -2.46
N TYR A 326 -21.12 -1.49 -1.87
CA TYR A 326 -20.82 -1.57 -0.43
C TYR A 326 -19.91 -0.42 0.03
N PHE A 327 -18.75 -0.23 -0.62
CA PHE A 327 -17.82 0.84 -0.25
C PHE A 327 -18.44 2.22 -0.42
N THR A 328 -19.24 2.44 -1.48
CA THR A 328 -19.95 3.70 -1.67
C THR A 328 -20.91 3.96 -0.51
N TYR A 329 -21.65 2.94 -0.06
CA TYR A 329 -22.55 3.05 1.08
C TYR A 329 -21.78 3.39 2.36
N VAL A 330 -20.76 2.60 2.71
CA VAL A 330 -19.97 2.78 3.94
C VAL A 330 -19.32 4.17 3.98
N TYR A 331 -18.60 4.57 2.93
CA TYR A 331 -17.92 5.87 2.91
C TYR A 331 -18.89 7.07 2.93
N ARG A 332 -20.12 6.91 2.44
CA ARG A 332 -21.16 7.93 2.57
C ARG A 332 -21.75 7.96 3.96
N SER A 333 -21.99 6.81 4.57
CA SER A 333 -22.56 6.72 5.93
C SER A 333 -21.66 7.33 6.99
N PHE A 334 -20.34 7.17 6.83
CA PHE A 334 -19.33 7.74 7.74
C PHE A 334 -18.66 9.00 7.17
N ALA A 335 -19.34 9.75 6.31
CA ALA A 335 -18.80 11.02 5.79
C ALA A 335 -18.78 12.10 6.87
N GLY A 336 -17.82 13.05 6.72
CA GLY A 336 -17.68 14.17 7.67
C GLY A 336 -16.56 13.97 8.69
N LYS A 337 -16.45 14.92 9.64
CA LYS A 337 -15.47 14.89 10.72
C LYS A 337 -15.99 14.05 11.88
N VAL A 338 -15.12 13.26 12.48
CA VAL A 338 -15.47 12.42 13.63
C VAL A 338 -15.66 13.27 14.88
N VAL A 339 -16.69 12.92 15.67
CA VAL A 339 -16.94 13.46 16.99
C VAL A 339 -16.73 12.34 17.98
N VAL A 340 -15.80 12.51 18.91
CA VAL A 340 -15.56 11.53 19.99
C VAL A 340 -16.38 11.95 21.19
N ASP A 341 -17.40 11.16 21.52
CA ASP A 341 -18.12 11.31 22.78
C ASP A 341 -17.30 10.73 23.93
N LYS A 342 -17.25 11.44 25.07
CA LYS A 342 -16.49 11.01 26.25
C LYS A 342 -17.00 9.72 26.87
N ASP A 343 -18.28 9.42 26.67
CA ASP A 343 -18.98 8.27 27.25
C ASP A 343 -19.12 7.08 26.27
N SER A 344 -18.70 7.25 25.00
CA SER A 344 -18.75 6.15 24.02
C SER A 344 -17.61 5.13 24.25
N HIS A 345 -17.94 3.86 24.27
CA HIS A 345 -17.00 2.74 24.38
C HIS A 345 -16.62 2.15 23.01
N GLY A 346 -17.10 2.73 21.89
CA GLY A 346 -16.86 2.30 20.53
C GLY A 346 -16.23 3.38 19.64
N TYR A 347 -16.22 3.14 18.33
CA TYR A 347 -15.70 4.06 17.29
C TYR A 347 -16.62 5.26 16.99
N GLY A 348 -17.38 5.74 17.96
CA GLY A 348 -18.35 6.84 17.82
C GLY A 348 -19.71 6.34 17.37
N ASP A 349 -20.70 6.51 18.22
CA ASP A 349 -22.12 6.41 17.86
C ASP A 349 -22.53 7.62 17.00
#